data_a5aea0844165282d06c97814762e68b1
#
_entry.id   a5aea0844165282d06c97814762e68b1
#
_cell.length_a   1.000
_cell.length_b   1.000
_cell.length_c   1.000
_cell.angle_alpha   90.00
_cell.angle_beta   90.00
_cell.angle_gamma   90.00
#
_symmetry.space_group_name_H-M   'P 1'
#
loop_
_entity.id
_entity.type
_entity.pdbx_description
1 polymer ?
#
loop_
_entity_poly.entity_id
_entity_poly.type
_entity_poly.pdbx_seq_one_letter_code
_entity_poly.pdbx_strand_id
1 'polypeptide(L)'
;MSLNKYQEKIVKAQEPYVVVNASAAAGKTQTLTERVRFLSQKGVPKDCIVVITFTNAAAEEMMERLGDDGYGIFIGTIHSYANYLLLSSGYDTSKILNEENFDDLFTKVQKHIDCIKPVEYLLLDEAQDTGELEWTFIFDMIKPKNYMLFSDHKQSIYRWKGAHPELIINLAKKEEVTTYPLFHNYRNGRNILNFAKRIIDKLGPDYKDNSLFASGKEGKVFELELDKNYIANMINNSIEKNHNYSDWFILCRTNSQVNEMYYFLKNQNIPCDTFKRADLSNKELIKRMNSNTVKVLTIHAAKGLENKYVVVIGQKFYNEEERCISYVAATRAKELLIWTKPAKKKKKIDVVNWE
;
A
#
# COMPACT_ATOMS: atom_id res chain seq x y z
N MET A 1 -20.00 -0.56 6.72
CA MET A 1 -19.71 0.32 7.89
C MET A 1 -20.13 1.74 7.52
N SER A 2 -20.72 2.48 8.46
CA SER A 2 -21.03 3.91 8.25
C SER A 2 -19.73 4.71 8.17
N LEU A 3 -19.72 5.75 7.34
CA LEU A 3 -18.61 6.69 7.30
C LEU A 3 -18.54 7.50 8.60
N ASN A 4 -17.34 7.85 9.02
CA ASN A 4 -17.15 8.83 10.07
C ASN A 4 -17.28 10.26 9.49
N LYS A 5 -17.41 11.27 10.38
CA LYS A 5 -17.61 12.68 9.98
C LYS A 5 -16.50 13.25 9.06
N TYR A 6 -15.27 12.75 9.16
CA TYR A 6 -14.16 13.18 8.31
C TYR A 6 -14.26 12.55 6.92
N GLN A 7 -14.57 11.25 6.86
CA GLN A 7 -14.84 10.57 5.60
C GLN A 7 -16.03 11.18 4.87
N GLU A 8 -17.14 11.47 5.58
CA GLU A 8 -18.30 12.14 5.00
C GLU A 8 -17.97 13.52 4.41
N LYS A 9 -17.11 14.30 5.10
CA LYS A 9 -16.66 15.59 4.62
C LYS A 9 -15.86 15.45 3.32
N ILE A 10 -14.97 14.48 3.25
CA ILE A 10 -14.15 14.17 2.05
C ILE A 10 -15.06 13.72 0.90
N VAL A 11 -16.00 12.79 1.17
CA VAL A 11 -16.95 12.30 0.16
C VAL A 11 -17.78 13.43 -0.44
N LYS A 12 -18.17 14.44 0.36
CA LYS A 12 -19.01 15.58 -0.05
C LYS A 12 -18.23 16.83 -0.45
N ALA A 13 -16.90 16.78 -0.52
CA ALA A 13 -16.05 17.91 -0.89
C ALA A 13 -16.45 18.51 -2.24
N GLN A 14 -16.48 19.85 -2.32
CA GLN A 14 -16.88 20.58 -3.53
C GLN A 14 -15.69 21.25 -4.23
N GLU A 15 -14.55 21.29 -3.57
CA GLU A 15 -13.34 21.89 -4.08
C GLU A 15 -12.80 21.09 -5.27
N PRO A 16 -12.32 21.78 -6.33
CA PRO A 16 -11.87 21.10 -7.53
C PRO A 16 -10.57 20.32 -7.34
N TYR A 17 -9.69 20.80 -6.47
CA TYR A 17 -8.34 20.26 -6.28
C TYR A 17 -8.16 19.82 -4.83
N VAL A 18 -8.21 18.51 -4.62
CA VAL A 18 -8.21 17.92 -3.27
C VAL A 18 -7.06 16.94 -3.11
N VAL A 19 -6.33 17.08 -2.03
CA VAL A 19 -5.41 16.08 -1.52
C VAL A 19 -5.93 15.54 -0.19
N VAL A 20 -6.11 14.23 -0.10
CA VAL A 20 -6.48 13.55 1.14
C VAL A 20 -5.22 12.99 1.78
N ASN A 21 -4.73 13.69 2.82
CA ASN A 21 -3.59 13.23 3.60
C ASN A 21 -4.07 12.16 4.58
N ALA A 22 -3.80 10.93 4.25
CA ALA A 22 -4.26 9.78 5.00
C ALA A 22 -3.15 9.18 5.89
N SER A 23 -3.58 8.42 6.88
CA SER A 23 -2.71 7.54 7.66
C SER A 23 -2.97 6.08 7.30
N ALA A 24 -2.08 5.19 7.76
CA ALA A 24 -2.30 3.76 7.63
C ALA A 24 -3.66 3.35 8.19
N ALA A 25 -4.38 2.47 7.49
CA ALA A 25 -5.65 1.92 7.93
C ALA A 25 -6.77 2.94 8.23
N ALA A 26 -6.73 4.10 7.58
CA ALA A 26 -7.73 5.15 7.79
C ALA A 26 -9.00 5.02 6.92
N GLY A 27 -9.11 3.96 6.11
CA GLY A 27 -10.26 3.70 5.25
C GLY A 27 -10.23 4.49 3.94
N LYS A 28 -9.04 4.71 3.36
CA LYS A 28 -8.86 5.36 2.05
C LYS A 28 -9.78 4.79 0.98
N THR A 29 -9.66 3.48 0.71
CA THR A 29 -10.43 2.80 -0.32
C THR A 29 -11.94 2.93 -0.12
N GLN A 30 -12.43 2.81 1.14
CA GLN A 30 -13.83 3.01 1.45
C GLN A 30 -14.28 4.46 1.14
N THR A 31 -13.49 5.45 1.56
CA THR A 31 -13.82 6.88 1.33
C THR A 31 -13.82 7.18 -0.17
N LEU A 32 -12.86 6.63 -0.92
CA LEU A 32 -12.77 6.79 -2.37
C LEU A 32 -13.98 6.15 -3.07
N THR A 33 -14.34 4.91 -2.70
CA THR A 33 -15.52 4.21 -3.24
C THR A 33 -16.81 5.02 -3.01
N GLU A 34 -17.00 5.55 -1.81
CA GLU A 34 -18.17 6.38 -1.49
C GLU A 34 -18.14 7.73 -2.22
N ARG A 35 -16.95 8.30 -2.50
CA ARG A 35 -16.83 9.48 -3.36
C ARG A 35 -17.30 9.20 -4.77
N VAL A 36 -16.96 8.05 -5.35
CA VAL A 36 -17.44 7.63 -6.68
C VAL A 36 -18.97 7.57 -6.70
N ARG A 37 -19.58 6.91 -5.71
CA ARG A 37 -21.05 6.84 -5.58
C ARG A 37 -21.68 8.21 -5.49
N PHE A 38 -21.11 9.09 -4.66
CA PHE A 38 -21.59 10.46 -4.48
C PHE A 38 -21.57 11.25 -5.78
N LEU A 39 -20.48 11.18 -6.57
CA LEU A 39 -20.38 11.86 -7.86
C LEU A 39 -21.42 11.34 -8.85
N SER A 40 -21.61 10.03 -8.95
CA SER A 40 -22.62 9.40 -9.79
C SER A 40 -24.04 9.83 -9.39
N GLN A 41 -24.34 9.89 -8.08
CA GLN A 41 -25.64 10.37 -7.55
C GLN A 41 -25.87 11.86 -7.81
N LYS A 42 -24.79 12.65 -7.95
CA LYS A 42 -24.86 14.08 -8.34
C LYS A 42 -25.05 14.28 -9.83
N GLY A 43 -25.14 13.20 -10.61
CA GLY A 43 -25.39 13.26 -12.05
C GLY A 43 -24.14 13.48 -12.89
N VAL A 44 -22.93 13.32 -12.32
CA VAL A 44 -21.70 13.34 -13.12
C VAL A 44 -21.73 12.12 -14.07
N PRO A 45 -21.55 12.32 -15.40
CA PRO A 45 -21.52 11.19 -16.32
C PRO A 45 -20.41 10.20 -15.96
N LYS A 46 -20.75 8.92 -15.88
CA LYS A 46 -19.83 7.89 -15.41
C LYS A 46 -18.55 7.78 -16.25
N ASP A 47 -18.65 7.99 -17.54
CA ASP A 47 -17.54 7.99 -18.49
C ASP A 47 -16.64 9.25 -18.39
N CYS A 48 -17.02 10.22 -17.57
CA CYS A 48 -16.21 11.41 -17.21
C CYS A 48 -15.51 11.24 -15.83
N ILE A 49 -15.75 10.12 -15.13
CA ILE A 49 -15.08 9.77 -13.87
C ILE A 49 -13.99 8.74 -14.15
N VAL A 50 -12.78 9.01 -13.70
CA VAL A 50 -11.63 8.13 -13.83
C VAL A 50 -11.09 7.82 -12.44
N VAL A 51 -10.92 6.54 -12.14
CA VAL A 51 -10.33 6.07 -10.88
C VAL A 51 -9.04 5.32 -11.19
N ILE A 52 -7.94 5.84 -10.67
CA ILE A 52 -6.62 5.25 -10.82
C ILE A 52 -6.20 4.61 -9.51
N THR A 53 -5.74 3.37 -9.57
CA THR A 53 -5.18 2.62 -8.45
C THR A 53 -3.75 2.19 -8.77
N PHE A 54 -2.96 1.86 -7.75
CA PHE A 54 -1.58 1.47 -7.95
C PHE A 54 -1.42 0.05 -8.52
N THR A 55 -2.40 -0.86 -8.31
CA THR A 55 -2.33 -2.25 -8.77
C THR A 55 -3.65 -2.71 -9.37
N ASN A 56 -3.60 -3.66 -10.31
CA ASN A 56 -4.80 -4.29 -10.87
C ASN A 56 -5.67 -4.95 -9.78
N ALA A 57 -5.05 -5.58 -8.78
CA ALA A 57 -5.79 -6.18 -7.67
C ALA A 57 -6.58 -5.15 -6.85
N ALA A 58 -6.05 -3.92 -6.67
CA ALA A 58 -6.78 -2.84 -6.01
C ALA A 58 -7.93 -2.31 -6.88
N ALA A 59 -7.74 -2.28 -8.20
CA ALA A 59 -8.79 -1.91 -9.13
C ALA A 59 -9.93 -2.94 -9.13
N GLU A 60 -9.61 -4.24 -9.17
CA GLU A 60 -10.58 -5.34 -9.06
C GLU A 60 -11.36 -5.27 -7.74
N GLU A 61 -10.68 -5.09 -6.62
CA GLU A 61 -11.32 -4.93 -5.31
C GLU A 61 -12.29 -3.72 -5.29
N MET A 62 -11.89 -2.61 -5.92
CA MET A 62 -12.75 -1.43 -5.99
C MET A 62 -13.97 -1.65 -6.87
N MET A 63 -13.82 -2.33 -8.01
CA MET A 63 -14.93 -2.71 -8.88
C MET A 63 -15.91 -3.63 -8.15
N GLU A 64 -15.42 -4.64 -7.42
CA GLU A 64 -16.26 -5.53 -6.60
C GLU A 64 -17.04 -4.74 -5.54
N ARG A 65 -16.42 -3.77 -4.87
CA ARG A 65 -17.06 -2.92 -3.86
C ARG A 65 -18.11 -1.98 -4.44
N LEU A 66 -17.89 -1.46 -5.64
CA LEU A 66 -18.84 -0.59 -6.34
C LEU A 66 -20.01 -1.36 -6.93
N GLY A 67 -19.78 -2.60 -7.39
CA GLY A 67 -20.79 -3.38 -8.11
C GLY A 67 -21.35 -2.60 -9.30
N ASP A 68 -22.67 -2.51 -9.42
CA ASP A 68 -23.36 -1.81 -10.53
C ASP A 68 -23.06 -0.30 -10.57
N ASP A 69 -22.70 0.31 -9.44
CA ASP A 69 -22.32 1.72 -9.40
C ASP A 69 -21.03 1.99 -10.19
N GLY A 70 -20.14 0.99 -10.30
CA GLY A 70 -18.87 1.09 -11.05
C GLY A 70 -19.04 0.94 -12.57
N TYR A 71 -20.18 0.46 -13.06
CA TYR A 71 -20.36 0.26 -14.49
C TYR A 71 -20.31 1.57 -15.28
N GLY A 72 -19.47 1.61 -16.33
CA GLY A 72 -19.25 2.79 -17.16
C GLY A 72 -18.20 3.78 -16.63
N ILE A 73 -17.61 3.51 -15.46
CA ILE A 73 -16.49 4.28 -14.90
C ILE A 73 -15.17 3.56 -15.26
N PHE A 74 -14.16 4.30 -15.67
CA PHE A 74 -12.84 3.68 -15.79
C PHE A 74 -12.22 3.49 -14.40
N ILE A 75 -11.86 2.23 -14.07
CA ILE A 75 -11.19 1.87 -12.83
C ILE A 75 -10.01 0.97 -13.19
N GLY A 76 -8.78 1.43 -12.95
CA GLY A 76 -7.59 0.68 -13.36
C GLY A 76 -6.28 1.31 -12.89
N THR A 77 -5.16 0.78 -13.39
CA THR A 77 -3.85 1.39 -13.18
C THR A 77 -3.64 2.54 -14.17
N ILE A 78 -2.65 3.40 -13.91
CA ILE A 78 -2.35 4.52 -14.79
C ILE A 78 -1.95 4.07 -16.20
N HIS A 79 -1.15 2.99 -16.31
CA HIS A 79 -0.79 2.41 -17.60
C HIS A 79 -1.98 1.78 -18.31
N SER A 80 -2.88 1.12 -17.57
CA SER A 80 -4.12 0.59 -18.18
C SER A 80 -5.04 1.71 -18.66
N TYR A 81 -5.01 2.89 -18.01
CA TYR A 81 -5.76 4.04 -18.49
C TYR A 81 -5.16 4.62 -19.77
N ALA A 82 -3.84 4.77 -19.85
CA ALA A 82 -3.17 5.21 -21.06
C ALA A 82 -3.45 4.25 -22.25
N ASN A 83 -3.41 2.94 -21.98
CA ASN A 83 -3.78 1.93 -22.98
C ASN A 83 -5.24 2.05 -23.42
N TYR A 84 -6.18 2.23 -22.48
CA TYR A 84 -7.60 2.44 -22.76
C TYR A 84 -7.84 3.65 -23.66
N LEU A 85 -7.16 4.78 -23.40
CA LEU A 85 -7.27 5.99 -24.21
C LEU A 85 -6.80 5.77 -25.65
N LEU A 86 -5.66 5.08 -25.83
CA LEU A 86 -5.14 4.77 -27.16
C LEU A 86 -6.07 3.84 -27.94
N LEU A 87 -6.53 2.75 -27.33
CA LEU A 87 -7.50 1.85 -27.95
C LEU A 87 -8.79 2.57 -28.33
N SER A 88 -9.29 3.46 -27.47
CA SER A 88 -10.50 4.26 -27.73
C SER A 88 -10.31 5.25 -28.90
N SER A 89 -9.08 5.68 -29.17
CA SER A 89 -8.71 6.50 -30.33
C SER A 89 -8.39 5.70 -31.60
N GLY A 90 -8.53 4.35 -31.55
CA GLY A 90 -8.25 3.44 -32.68
C GLY A 90 -6.78 3.08 -32.84
N TYR A 91 -5.90 3.40 -31.89
CA TYR A 91 -4.48 3.05 -31.94
C TYR A 91 -4.25 1.61 -31.46
N ASP A 92 -3.51 0.82 -32.23
CA ASP A 92 -3.12 -0.55 -31.84
C ASP A 92 -1.90 -0.50 -30.87
N THR A 93 -2.12 -0.92 -29.66
CA THR A 93 -1.11 -0.96 -28.59
C THR A 93 -0.38 -2.31 -28.49
N SER A 94 -0.73 -3.29 -29.31
CA SER A 94 -0.21 -4.67 -29.21
C SER A 94 1.31 -4.73 -29.19
N LYS A 95 1.99 -3.92 -30.00
CA LYS A 95 3.45 -3.87 -30.05
C LYS A 95 4.05 -3.40 -28.71
N ILE A 96 3.51 -2.33 -28.12
CA ILE A 96 3.99 -1.75 -26.86
C ILE A 96 3.82 -2.76 -25.72
N LEU A 97 2.67 -3.43 -25.69
CA LEU A 97 2.35 -4.43 -24.63
C LEU A 97 3.27 -5.65 -24.76
N ASN A 98 3.55 -6.12 -25.99
CA ASN A 98 4.44 -7.25 -26.22
C ASN A 98 5.91 -6.95 -25.90
N GLU A 99 6.35 -5.71 -26.08
CA GLU A 99 7.71 -5.26 -25.75
C GLU A 99 7.87 -4.88 -24.26
N GLU A 100 6.77 -4.94 -23.47
CA GLU A 100 6.73 -4.55 -22.06
C GLU A 100 7.24 -3.12 -21.78
N ASN A 101 7.22 -2.24 -22.79
CA ASN A 101 7.65 -0.85 -22.69
C ASN A 101 6.45 0.07 -22.37
N PHE A 102 5.89 -0.08 -21.18
CA PHE A 102 4.66 0.59 -20.79
C PHE A 102 4.75 2.12 -20.77
N ASP A 103 5.92 2.68 -20.58
CA ASP A 103 6.13 4.15 -20.59
C ASP A 103 5.90 4.76 -21.98
N ASP A 104 6.07 3.98 -23.05
CA ASP A 104 5.73 4.39 -24.42
C ASP A 104 4.25 4.70 -24.61
N LEU A 105 3.37 4.13 -23.79
CA LEU A 105 1.94 4.45 -23.81
C LEU A 105 1.72 5.95 -23.59
N PHE A 106 2.39 6.55 -22.62
CA PHE A 106 2.27 7.98 -22.33
C PHE A 106 2.71 8.85 -23.50
N THR A 107 3.86 8.50 -24.11
CA THR A 107 4.38 9.21 -25.31
C THR A 107 3.39 9.13 -26.48
N LYS A 108 2.71 8.00 -26.67
CA LYS A 108 1.70 7.84 -27.72
C LYS A 108 0.43 8.60 -27.42
N VAL A 109 -0.05 8.58 -26.15
CA VAL A 109 -1.21 9.37 -25.74
C VAL A 109 -0.98 10.85 -26.05
N GLN A 110 0.20 11.39 -25.76
CA GLN A 110 0.52 12.79 -26.06
C GLN A 110 0.32 13.15 -27.55
N LYS A 111 0.61 12.22 -28.46
CA LYS A 111 0.44 12.41 -29.90
C LYS A 111 -1.02 12.32 -30.39
N HIS A 112 -1.89 11.74 -29.58
CA HIS A 112 -3.31 11.52 -29.91
C HIS A 112 -4.26 12.28 -28.97
N ILE A 113 -3.73 13.24 -28.19
CA ILE A 113 -4.46 13.94 -27.11
C ILE A 113 -5.75 14.62 -27.57
N ASP A 114 -5.77 15.15 -28.81
CA ASP A 114 -6.94 15.85 -29.35
C ASP A 114 -8.17 14.95 -29.56
N CYS A 115 -7.97 13.63 -29.56
CA CYS A 115 -9.05 12.64 -29.70
C CYS A 115 -9.56 12.14 -28.34
N ILE A 116 -8.99 12.62 -27.24
CA ILE A 116 -9.29 12.10 -25.89
C ILE A 116 -10.43 12.90 -25.25
N LYS A 117 -11.41 12.16 -24.72
CA LYS A 117 -12.52 12.76 -23.99
C LYS A 117 -12.01 13.45 -22.71
N PRO A 118 -12.44 14.70 -22.43
CA PRO A 118 -12.03 15.37 -21.19
C PRO A 118 -12.45 14.62 -19.94
N VAL A 119 -11.54 14.52 -18.97
CA VAL A 119 -11.79 13.94 -17.66
C VAL A 119 -12.37 15.02 -16.75
N GLU A 120 -13.59 14.78 -16.26
CA GLU A 120 -14.25 15.70 -15.32
C GLU A 120 -13.71 15.52 -13.91
N TYR A 121 -13.62 14.26 -13.45
CA TYR A 121 -13.12 13.90 -12.13
C TYR A 121 -12.07 12.77 -12.21
N LEU A 122 -10.89 13.03 -11.68
CA LEU A 122 -9.86 12.02 -11.48
C LEU A 122 -9.73 11.74 -9.99
N LEU A 123 -9.87 10.47 -9.62
CA LEU A 123 -9.64 9.96 -8.27
C LEU A 123 -8.41 9.05 -8.31
N LEU A 124 -7.39 9.36 -7.52
CA LEU A 124 -6.13 8.60 -7.50
C LEU A 124 -5.87 8.03 -6.10
N ASP A 125 -5.79 6.72 -5.98
CA ASP A 125 -5.35 6.05 -4.75
C ASP A 125 -3.82 5.86 -4.74
N GLU A 126 -3.23 5.85 -3.54
CA GLU A 126 -1.78 5.69 -3.30
C GLU A 126 -0.92 6.70 -4.10
N ALA A 127 -1.34 7.96 -4.19
CA ALA A 127 -0.68 9.00 -4.99
C ALA A 127 0.80 9.23 -4.64
N GLN A 128 1.27 8.82 -3.45
CA GLN A 128 2.69 8.87 -3.06
C GLN A 128 3.58 7.89 -3.84
N ASP A 129 2.99 6.92 -4.53
CA ASP A 129 3.74 5.94 -5.33
C ASP A 129 3.87 6.33 -6.81
N THR A 130 3.35 7.51 -7.19
CA THR A 130 3.42 8.04 -8.55
C THR A 130 4.81 8.58 -8.88
N GLY A 131 5.32 8.24 -10.06
CA GLY A 131 6.58 8.76 -10.61
C GLY A 131 6.41 10.02 -11.46
N GLU A 132 7.50 10.61 -11.94
CA GLU A 132 7.49 11.86 -12.72
C GLU A 132 6.74 11.71 -14.06
N LEU A 133 6.95 10.61 -14.79
CA LEU A 133 6.25 10.35 -16.05
C LEU A 133 4.74 10.23 -15.87
N GLU A 134 4.34 9.49 -14.86
CA GLU A 134 2.93 9.30 -14.51
C GLU A 134 2.29 10.62 -14.05
N TRP A 135 3.05 11.43 -13.31
CA TRP A 135 2.62 12.76 -12.88
C TRP A 135 2.41 13.70 -14.08
N THR A 136 3.37 13.73 -15.01
CA THR A 136 3.27 14.47 -16.28
C THR A 136 2.08 13.99 -17.09
N PHE A 137 1.84 12.68 -17.17
CA PHE A 137 0.69 12.13 -17.86
C PHE A 137 -0.62 12.65 -17.26
N ILE A 138 -0.78 12.65 -15.94
CA ILE A 138 -1.99 13.12 -15.27
C ILE A 138 -2.20 14.62 -15.44
N PHE A 139 -1.18 15.43 -15.12
CA PHE A 139 -1.35 16.87 -14.96
C PHE A 139 -1.07 17.70 -16.22
N ASP A 140 -0.20 17.22 -17.12
CA ASP A 140 0.17 17.94 -18.33
C ASP A 140 -0.55 17.40 -19.58
N MET A 141 -0.87 16.09 -19.61
CA MET A 141 -1.58 15.49 -20.73
C MET A 141 -3.09 15.40 -20.49
N ILE A 142 -3.53 14.67 -19.45
CA ILE A 142 -4.96 14.46 -19.17
C ILE A 142 -5.65 15.70 -18.67
N LYS A 143 -5.02 16.49 -17.81
CA LYS A 143 -5.51 17.75 -17.25
C LYS A 143 -6.94 17.66 -16.72
N PRO A 144 -7.19 16.80 -15.71
CA PRO A 144 -8.55 16.62 -15.19
C PRO A 144 -9.09 17.95 -14.64
N LYS A 145 -10.36 18.26 -14.85
CA LYS A 145 -10.99 19.48 -14.33
C LYS A 145 -11.04 19.49 -12.81
N ASN A 146 -11.30 18.32 -12.21
CA ASN A 146 -11.29 18.11 -10.77
C ASN A 146 -10.47 16.88 -10.44
N TYR A 147 -9.73 16.93 -9.33
CA TYR A 147 -9.05 15.75 -8.83
C TYR A 147 -9.16 15.59 -7.32
N MET A 148 -9.14 14.33 -6.87
CA MET A 148 -9.01 13.96 -5.47
C MET A 148 -7.95 12.85 -5.34
N LEU A 149 -6.82 13.19 -4.70
CA LEU A 149 -5.64 12.34 -4.59
C LEU A 149 -5.52 11.83 -3.16
N PHE A 150 -5.61 10.52 -2.96
CA PHE A 150 -5.41 9.89 -1.66
C PHE A 150 -3.94 9.50 -1.50
N SER A 151 -3.30 9.97 -0.43
CA SER A 151 -1.88 9.77 -0.20
C SER A 151 -1.57 9.43 1.25
N ASP A 152 -0.62 8.53 1.45
CA ASP A 152 0.11 8.36 2.70
C ASP A 152 1.61 8.24 2.37
N HIS A 153 2.29 9.37 2.29
CA HIS A 153 3.71 9.44 1.93
C HIS A 153 4.61 8.67 2.91
N LYS A 154 4.15 8.41 4.15
CA LYS A 154 4.82 7.52 5.10
C LYS A 154 4.83 6.05 4.65
N GLN A 155 3.97 5.69 3.70
CA GLN A 155 3.92 4.37 3.06
C GLN A 155 4.54 4.35 1.66
N SER A 156 5.29 5.39 1.24
CA SER A 156 6.04 5.39 -0.01
C SER A 156 7.27 4.49 0.13
N ILE A 157 7.23 3.32 -0.52
CA ILE A 157 8.28 2.29 -0.47
C ILE A 157 8.72 1.83 -1.86
N TYR A 158 8.39 2.60 -2.90
CA TYR A 158 8.71 2.27 -4.29
C TYR A 158 9.59 3.32 -4.96
N ARG A 159 10.42 4.06 -4.19
CA ARG A 159 11.40 5.01 -4.76
C ARG A 159 12.33 4.35 -5.76
N TRP A 160 12.72 3.10 -5.51
CA TRP A 160 13.52 2.29 -6.42
C TRP A 160 12.81 1.95 -7.76
N LYS A 161 11.49 2.15 -7.84
CA LYS A 161 10.67 2.05 -9.07
C LYS A 161 10.35 3.43 -9.67
N GLY A 162 10.93 4.51 -9.16
CA GLY A 162 10.68 5.86 -9.63
C GLY A 162 9.58 6.63 -8.90
N ALA A 163 9.03 6.09 -7.79
CA ALA A 163 8.08 6.86 -6.99
C ALA A 163 8.72 8.10 -6.36
N HIS A 164 8.03 9.25 -6.47
CA HIS A 164 8.46 10.55 -5.98
C HIS A 164 7.43 11.16 -5.04
N PRO A 165 7.39 10.78 -3.74
CA PRO A 165 6.41 11.28 -2.78
C PRO A 165 6.47 12.80 -2.58
N GLU A 166 7.59 13.45 -2.92
CA GLU A 166 7.74 14.89 -2.90
C GLU A 166 6.75 15.61 -3.82
N LEU A 167 6.35 14.99 -4.93
CA LEU A 167 5.39 15.56 -5.88
C LEU A 167 4.05 15.83 -5.19
N ILE A 168 3.51 14.84 -4.49
CA ILE A 168 2.24 15.00 -3.77
C ILE A 168 2.38 15.89 -2.53
N ILE A 169 3.52 15.82 -1.81
CA ILE A 169 3.81 16.68 -0.65
C ILE A 169 3.83 18.16 -1.10
N ASN A 170 4.50 18.46 -2.22
CA ASN A 170 4.60 19.82 -2.75
C ASN A 170 3.26 20.29 -3.32
N LEU A 171 2.50 19.42 -3.99
CA LEU A 171 1.16 19.75 -4.47
C LEU A 171 0.24 20.13 -3.33
N ALA A 172 0.26 19.38 -2.22
CA ALA A 172 -0.57 19.62 -1.05
C ALA A 172 -0.26 20.96 -0.34
N LYS A 173 0.88 21.61 -0.64
CA LYS A 173 1.28 22.92 -0.09
C LYS A 173 0.84 24.09 -0.97
N LYS A 174 0.31 23.84 -2.17
CA LYS A 174 -0.16 24.90 -3.08
C LYS A 174 -1.47 25.53 -2.56
N GLU A 175 -1.60 26.82 -2.77
CA GLU A 175 -2.71 27.63 -2.23
C GLU A 175 -4.08 27.23 -2.82
N GLU A 176 -4.10 26.82 -4.09
CA GLU A 176 -5.30 26.36 -4.79
C GLU A 176 -5.74 24.95 -4.38
N VAL A 177 -4.96 24.20 -3.61
CA VAL A 177 -5.22 22.81 -3.25
C VAL A 177 -5.75 22.70 -1.82
N THR A 178 -6.93 22.12 -1.70
CA THR A 178 -7.52 21.84 -0.38
C THR A 178 -7.04 20.50 0.16
N THR A 179 -6.50 20.50 1.37
CA THR A 179 -6.03 19.29 2.03
C THR A 179 -7.00 18.82 3.11
N TYR A 180 -7.43 17.56 3.00
CA TYR A 180 -8.28 16.90 4.00
C TYR A 180 -7.52 15.86 4.80
N PRO A 181 -7.63 15.84 6.14
CA PRO A 181 -7.03 14.80 6.98
C PRO A 181 -7.93 13.57 7.03
N LEU A 182 -7.29 12.38 6.94
CA LEU A 182 -7.94 11.09 7.13
C LEU A 182 -7.07 10.24 8.07
N PHE A 183 -7.18 10.48 9.39
CA PHE A 183 -6.20 10.01 10.38
C PHE A 183 -6.70 8.92 11.33
N HIS A 184 -7.96 8.49 11.29
CA HIS A 184 -8.47 7.48 12.19
C HIS A 184 -7.95 6.09 11.80
N ASN A 185 -7.09 5.52 12.64
CA ASN A 185 -6.55 4.17 12.43
C ASN A 185 -7.47 3.13 13.05
N TYR A 186 -8.13 2.34 12.22
CA TYR A 186 -9.09 1.30 12.63
C TYR A 186 -8.48 -0.10 12.72
N ARG A 187 -7.20 -0.26 12.42
CA ARG A 187 -6.51 -1.56 12.32
C ARG A 187 -5.67 -1.89 13.53
N ASN A 188 -4.70 -1.03 13.78
CA ASN A 188 -3.60 -1.33 14.69
C ASN A 188 -4.03 -1.16 16.15
N GLY A 189 -3.56 -2.06 17.02
CA GLY A 189 -3.60 -1.82 18.45
C GLY A 189 -2.80 -0.58 18.84
N ARG A 190 -3.19 0.10 19.92
CA ARG A 190 -2.60 1.37 20.39
C ARG A 190 -1.06 1.31 20.48
N ASN A 191 -0.54 0.25 21.12
CA ASN A 191 0.90 0.12 21.31
C ASN A 191 1.65 -0.09 20.00
N ILE A 192 1.06 -0.79 19.02
CA ILE A 192 1.62 -1.00 17.69
C ILE A 192 1.64 0.33 16.92
N LEU A 193 0.55 1.09 16.97
CA LEU A 193 0.47 2.40 16.34
C LEU A 193 1.53 3.36 16.92
N ASN A 194 1.68 3.40 18.25
CA ASN A 194 2.69 4.22 18.91
C ASN A 194 4.12 3.77 18.56
N PHE A 195 4.35 2.47 18.38
CA PHE A 195 5.64 1.96 17.91
C PHE A 195 5.93 2.42 16.48
N ALA A 196 4.96 2.30 15.56
CA ALA A 196 5.10 2.75 14.17
C ALA A 196 5.37 4.27 14.08
N LYS A 197 4.66 5.10 14.87
CA LYS A 197 4.91 6.54 14.96
C LYS A 197 6.36 6.85 15.34
N ARG A 198 6.91 6.20 16.36
CA ARG A 198 8.32 6.39 16.77
C ARG A 198 9.35 6.10 15.68
N ILE A 199 9.00 5.25 14.70
CA ILE A 199 9.87 4.97 13.56
C ILE A 199 9.87 6.14 12.59
N ILE A 200 8.67 6.63 12.24
CA ILE A 200 8.49 7.56 11.12
C ILE A 200 8.67 9.02 11.52
N ASP A 201 8.27 9.41 12.72
CA ASP A 201 8.34 10.80 13.20
C ASP A 201 9.78 11.35 13.25
N LYS A 202 10.78 10.46 13.20
CA LYS A 202 12.21 10.83 13.11
C LYS A 202 12.63 11.43 11.77
N LEU A 203 11.77 11.34 10.73
CA LEU A 203 12.02 11.91 9.41
C LEU A 203 11.69 13.41 9.31
N GLY A 204 11.07 13.98 10.34
CA GLY A 204 10.74 15.39 10.37
C GLY A 204 9.25 15.71 10.21
N PRO A 205 8.92 17.01 10.13
CA PRO A 205 7.53 17.47 10.23
C PRO A 205 6.59 16.92 9.13
N ASP A 206 7.06 16.82 7.89
CA ASP A 206 6.26 16.32 6.77
C ASP A 206 5.89 14.85 6.96
N TYR A 207 6.69 14.07 7.68
CA TYR A 207 6.46 12.65 7.97
C TYR A 207 5.79 12.39 9.32
N LYS A 208 5.45 13.44 10.06
CA LYS A 208 4.79 13.27 11.37
C LYS A 208 3.50 12.48 11.22
N ASP A 209 3.38 11.39 11.97
CA ASP A 209 2.18 10.55 11.95
C ASP A 209 1.13 11.06 12.93
N ASN A 210 0.13 11.76 12.40
CA ASN A 210 -1.01 12.29 13.15
C ASN A 210 -2.15 11.28 13.33
N SER A 211 -1.91 9.98 13.11
CA SER A 211 -2.93 8.94 13.26
C SER A 211 -3.61 9.01 14.62
N LEU A 212 -4.94 8.95 14.59
CA LEU A 212 -5.79 8.86 15.78
C LEU A 212 -6.17 7.39 16.00
N PHE A 213 -5.92 6.88 17.20
CA PHE A 213 -6.29 5.53 17.54
C PHE A 213 -7.82 5.34 17.53
N ALA A 214 -8.31 4.35 16.81
CA ALA A 214 -9.73 4.08 16.62
C ALA A 214 -10.09 2.57 16.60
N SER A 215 -9.10 1.66 16.70
CA SER A 215 -9.36 0.21 16.61
C SER A 215 -9.98 -0.38 17.87
N GLY A 216 -9.94 0.33 19.01
CA GLY A 216 -10.42 -0.16 20.29
C GLY A 216 -9.53 -1.23 20.96
N LYS A 217 -8.38 -1.62 20.34
CA LYS A 217 -7.50 -2.69 20.84
C LYS A 217 -6.18 -2.11 21.34
N GLU A 218 -5.65 -2.61 22.47
CA GLU A 218 -4.35 -2.16 22.98
C GLU A 218 -3.18 -2.66 22.12
N GLY A 219 -3.21 -3.93 21.71
CA GLY A 219 -2.12 -4.59 20.97
C GLY A 219 -0.86 -4.80 21.82
N LYS A 220 0.06 -5.63 21.33
CA LYS A 220 1.33 -5.94 22.01
C LYS A 220 2.50 -5.75 21.05
N VAL A 221 3.62 -5.23 21.56
CA VAL A 221 4.88 -5.08 20.82
C VAL A 221 5.99 -5.71 21.63
N PHE A 222 6.75 -6.61 21.00
CA PHE A 222 7.97 -7.17 21.56
C PHE A 222 9.16 -6.83 20.65
N GLU A 223 10.20 -6.25 21.22
CA GLU A 223 11.48 -6.00 20.55
C GLU A 223 12.49 -7.05 21.01
N LEU A 224 12.96 -7.90 20.11
CA LEU A 224 13.81 -9.06 20.40
C LEU A 224 15.06 -9.06 19.52
N GLU A 225 16.10 -9.79 19.92
CA GLU A 225 17.12 -10.24 18.98
C GLU A 225 16.54 -11.39 18.11
N LEU A 226 16.95 -11.47 16.84
CA LEU A 226 16.43 -12.50 15.93
C LEU A 226 16.81 -13.91 16.44
N ASP A 227 15.83 -14.66 16.86
CA ASP A 227 15.89 -16.09 17.17
C ASP A 227 14.75 -16.81 16.44
N LYS A 228 15.09 -17.59 15.42
CA LYS A 228 14.12 -18.32 14.60
C LYS A 228 13.41 -19.42 15.37
N ASN A 229 14.13 -20.11 16.28
CA ASN A 229 13.52 -21.17 17.10
C ASN A 229 12.48 -20.58 18.07
N TYR A 230 12.79 -19.42 18.67
CA TYR A 230 11.83 -18.72 19.52
C TYR A 230 10.57 -18.33 18.76
N ILE A 231 10.71 -17.81 17.51
CA ILE A 231 9.58 -17.47 16.64
C ILE A 231 8.74 -18.71 16.32
N ALA A 232 9.38 -19.84 15.93
CA ALA A 232 8.68 -21.09 15.65
C ALA A 232 7.89 -21.60 16.88
N ASN A 233 8.51 -21.57 18.06
CA ASN A 233 7.86 -21.96 19.31
C ASN A 233 6.66 -21.04 19.63
N MET A 234 6.79 -19.73 19.42
CA MET A 234 5.64 -18.80 19.62
C MET A 234 4.48 -19.12 18.69
N ILE A 235 4.74 -19.43 17.43
CA ILE A 235 3.71 -19.84 16.46
C ILE A 235 3.04 -21.12 16.96
N ASN A 236 3.79 -22.18 17.28
CA ASN A 236 3.24 -23.45 17.75
C ASN A 236 2.42 -23.29 19.04
N ASN A 237 2.93 -22.56 20.02
CA ASN A 237 2.21 -22.26 21.25
C ASN A 237 0.89 -21.48 21.01
N SER A 238 0.84 -20.67 19.96
CA SER A 238 -0.41 -19.98 19.59
C SER A 238 -1.45 -20.95 19.03
N ILE A 239 -1.01 -21.95 18.24
CA ILE A 239 -1.90 -22.99 17.70
C ILE A 239 -2.51 -23.84 18.81
N GLU A 240 -1.72 -24.19 19.83
CA GLU A 240 -2.21 -24.88 21.04
C GLU A 240 -3.30 -24.09 21.79
N LYS A 241 -3.33 -22.77 21.60
CA LYS A 241 -4.33 -21.85 22.15
C LYS A 241 -5.47 -21.53 21.17
N ASN A 242 -5.72 -22.39 20.19
CA ASN A 242 -6.78 -22.29 19.20
C ASN A 242 -6.64 -21.08 18.21
N HIS A 243 -5.45 -20.57 17.97
CA HIS A 243 -5.19 -19.65 16.87
C HIS A 243 -4.84 -20.41 15.58
N ASN A 244 -4.89 -19.74 14.43
CA ASN A 244 -4.61 -20.34 13.13
C ASN A 244 -3.22 -19.96 12.63
N TYR A 245 -2.57 -20.81 11.84
CA TYR A 245 -1.35 -20.45 11.11
C TYR A 245 -1.56 -19.24 10.19
N SER A 246 -2.76 -19.10 9.62
CA SER A 246 -3.15 -17.96 8.78
C SER A 246 -3.19 -16.63 9.53
N ASP A 247 -3.22 -16.62 10.87
CA ASP A 247 -3.16 -15.41 11.69
C ASP A 247 -1.76 -14.77 11.72
N TRP A 248 -0.74 -15.44 11.13
CA TRP A 248 0.65 -15.04 11.21
C TRP A 248 1.23 -14.54 9.88
N PHE A 249 1.87 -13.36 9.92
CA PHE A 249 2.81 -12.90 8.90
C PHE A 249 4.23 -12.92 9.44
N ILE A 250 5.19 -13.34 8.60
CA ILE A 250 6.61 -13.11 8.79
C ILE A 250 7.07 -12.20 7.65
N LEU A 251 7.46 -10.99 7.98
CA LEU A 251 7.84 -9.96 7.02
C LEU A 251 9.35 -9.80 6.98
N CYS A 252 9.89 -9.97 5.78
CA CYS A 252 11.32 -9.92 5.50
C CYS A 252 11.65 -8.74 4.59
N ARG A 253 12.87 -8.20 4.68
CA ARG A 253 13.34 -7.11 3.81
C ARG A 253 13.66 -7.61 2.40
N THR A 254 14.19 -8.84 2.27
CA THR A 254 14.69 -9.40 1.01
C THR A 254 14.10 -10.77 0.70
N ASN A 255 14.09 -11.16 -0.58
CA ASN A 255 13.68 -12.50 -1.00
C ASN A 255 14.59 -13.59 -0.41
N SER A 256 15.88 -13.33 -0.19
CA SER A 256 16.79 -14.27 0.47
C SER A 256 16.32 -14.58 1.90
N GLN A 257 15.93 -13.55 2.67
CA GLN A 257 15.38 -13.74 4.02
C GLN A 257 14.02 -14.47 3.99
N VAL A 258 13.18 -14.21 2.99
CA VAL A 258 11.92 -14.96 2.80
C VAL A 258 12.21 -16.43 2.60
N ASN A 259 13.11 -16.78 1.68
CA ASN A 259 13.48 -18.17 1.42
C ASN A 259 14.06 -18.86 2.67
N GLU A 260 14.96 -18.16 3.36
CA GLU A 260 15.59 -18.68 4.59
C GLU A 260 14.54 -18.99 5.67
N MET A 261 13.59 -18.08 5.92
CA MET A 261 12.52 -18.29 6.90
C MET A 261 11.52 -19.35 6.44
N TYR A 262 11.17 -19.37 5.17
CA TYR A 262 10.26 -20.36 4.60
C TYR A 262 10.80 -21.78 4.78
N TYR A 263 12.04 -22.05 4.38
CA TYR A 263 12.64 -23.38 4.54
C TYR A 263 12.88 -23.74 6.01
N PHE A 264 13.23 -22.75 6.85
CA PHE A 264 13.34 -22.97 8.29
C PHE A 264 12.02 -23.45 8.89
N LEU A 265 10.89 -22.77 8.60
CA LEU A 265 9.57 -23.18 9.11
C LEU A 265 9.13 -24.54 8.55
N LYS A 266 9.39 -24.82 7.30
CA LYS A 266 9.14 -26.14 6.70
C LYS A 266 9.87 -27.26 7.44
N ASN A 267 11.14 -27.05 7.79
CA ASN A 267 11.93 -28.01 8.55
C ASN A 267 11.43 -28.18 10.01
N GLN A 268 10.70 -27.22 10.54
CA GLN A 268 10.00 -27.30 11.83
C GLN A 268 8.57 -27.86 11.71
N ASN A 269 8.18 -28.38 10.54
CA ASN A 269 6.82 -28.87 10.24
C ASN A 269 5.71 -27.80 10.46
N ILE A 270 6.05 -26.50 10.33
CA ILE A 270 5.07 -25.43 10.40
C ILE A 270 4.51 -25.15 8.99
N PRO A 271 3.20 -25.29 8.76
CA PRO A 271 2.58 -24.97 7.49
C PRO A 271 2.82 -23.49 7.12
N CYS A 272 3.52 -23.25 6.02
CA CYS A 272 3.85 -21.90 5.57
C CYS A 272 3.77 -21.77 4.05
N ASP A 273 3.48 -20.56 3.58
CA ASP A 273 3.40 -20.19 2.18
C ASP A 273 4.14 -18.88 1.92
N THR A 274 4.58 -18.69 0.67
CA THR A 274 5.21 -17.47 0.19
C THR A 274 4.74 -17.16 -1.22
N PHE A 275 4.59 -15.88 -1.56
CA PHE A 275 4.21 -15.44 -2.90
C PHE A 275 4.67 -14.01 -3.18
N LYS A 276 4.81 -13.68 -4.46
CA LYS A 276 4.95 -12.30 -4.91
C LYS A 276 3.57 -11.79 -5.30
N ARG A 277 3.14 -10.68 -4.73
CA ARG A 277 1.80 -10.13 -4.96
C ARG A 277 1.57 -9.74 -6.44
N ALA A 278 2.61 -9.26 -7.11
CA ALA A 278 2.54 -8.86 -8.50
C ALA A 278 2.20 -10.02 -9.46
N ASP A 279 2.48 -11.27 -9.05
CA ASP A 279 2.28 -12.47 -9.88
C ASP A 279 0.88 -13.11 -9.66
N LEU A 280 0.02 -12.49 -8.83
CA LEU A 280 -1.27 -13.08 -8.45
C LEU A 280 -2.45 -12.21 -8.90
N SER A 281 -3.47 -12.85 -9.44
CA SER A 281 -4.82 -12.28 -9.55
C SER A 281 -5.42 -12.07 -8.14
N ASN A 282 -6.43 -11.18 -8.04
CA ASN A 282 -7.13 -10.95 -6.78
C ASN A 282 -7.71 -12.25 -6.20
N LYS A 283 -8.31 -13.10 -7.04
CA LYS A 283 -8.86 -14.40 -6.65
C LYS A 283 -7.81 -15.35 -6.06
N GLU A 284 -6.64 -15.42 -6.68
CA GLU A 284 -5.52 -16.24 -6.17
C GLU A 284 -4.95 -15.69 -4.88
N LEU A 285 -4.82 -14.35 -4.76
CA LEU A 285 -4.39 -13.70 -3.53
C LEU A 285 -5.34 -14.03 -2.37
N ILE A 286 -6.65 -13.89 -2.57
CA ILE A 286 -7.67 -14.24 -1.57
C ILE A 286 -7.56 -15.72 -1.18
N LYS A 287 -7.44 -16.63 -2.17
CA LYS A 287 -7.27 -18.07 -1.91
C LYS A 287 -6.03 -18.35 -1.04
N ARG A 288 -4.89 -17.74 -1.36
CA ARG A 288 -3.66 -17.92 -0.57
C ARG A 288 -3.77 -17.29 0.82
N MET A 289 -4.34 -16.11 0.92
CA MET A 289 -4.55 -15.45 2.22
C MET A 289 -5.44 -16.28 3.15
N ASN A 290 -6.46 -16.94 2.63
CA ASN A 290 -7.41 -17.77 3.39
C ASN A 290 -6.87 -19.18 3.69
N SER A 291 -5.76 -19.63 3.08
CA SER A 291 -5.15 -20.91 3.42
C SER A 291 -4.59 -20.88 4.84
N ASN A 292 -4.79 -21.95 5.62
CA ASN A 292 -4.29 -22.03 7.00
C ASN A 292 -2.78 -22.30 7.04
N THR A 293 -1.99 -21.31 6.59
CA THR A 293 -0.52 -21.32 6.55
C THR A 293 0.03 -19.98 7.03
N VAL A 294 1.18 -19.99 7.67
CA VAL A 294 1.97 -18.78 7.96
C VAL A 294 2.40 -18.13 6.63
N LYS A 295 2.16 -16.85 6.44
CA LYS A 295 2.61 -16.15 5.23
C LYS A 295 3.98 -15.52 5.45
N VAL A 296 4.99 -16.00 4.72
CA VAL A 296 6.36 -15.47 4.74
C VAL A 296 6.55 -14.59 3.51
N LEU A 297 6.60 -13.28 3.69
CA LEU A 297 6.52 -12.31 2.59
C LEU A 297 7.62 -11.26 2.70
N THR A 298 7.96 -10.64 1.57
CA THR A 298 8.67 -9.36 1.66
C THR A 298 7.73 -8.27 2.18
N ILE A 299 8.28 -7.25 2.84
CA ILE A 299 7.49 -6.09 3.30
C ILE A 299 6.77 -5.42 2.12
N HIS A 300 7.41 -5.37 0.93
CA HIS A 300 6.81 -4.85 -0.28
C HIS A 300 5.59 -5.66 -0.73
N ALA A 301 5.67 -6.99 -0.71
CA ALA A 301 4.55 -7.86 -1.06
C ALA A 301 3.38 -7.75 -0.05
N ALA A 302 3.68 -7.39 1.18
CA ALA A 302 2.69 -7.21 2.24
C ALA A 302 2.04 -5.82 2.26
N LYS A 303 2.47 -4.86 1.41
CA LYS A 303 1.81 -3.54 1.32
C LYS A 303 0.35 -3.73 0.91
N GLY A 304 -0.56 -3.09 1.64
CA GLY A 304 -2.01 -3.25 1.49
C GLY A 304 -2.61 -4.47 2.21
N LEU A 305 -1.80 -5.46 2.61
CA LEU A 305 -2.27 -6.60 3.41
C LEU A 305 -2.18 -6.28 4.91
N GLU A 306 -2.80 -7.15 5.73
CA GLU A 306 -2.80 -7.02 7.19
C GLU A 306 -3.04 -8.36 7.86
N ASN A 307 -2.52 -8.56 9.08
CA ASN A 307 -2.76 -9.77 9.83
C ASN A 307 -2.81 -9.53 11.35
N LYS A 308 -3.30 -10.49 12.12
CA LYS A 308 -3.37 -10.38 13.59
C LYS A 308 -1.99 -10.29 14.21
N TYR A 309 -1.10 -11.20 13.83
CA TYR A 309 0.25 -11.36 14.37
C TYR A 309 1.30 -11.17 13.29
N VAL A 310 2.23 -10.27 13.52
CA VAL A 310 3.28 -9.96 12.54
C VAL A 310 4.65 -10.03 13.21
N VAL A 311 5.54 -10.78 12.58
CA VAL A 311 6.97 -10.81 12.91
C VAL A 311 7.72 -10.06 11.82
N VAL A 312 8.55 -9.09 12.19
CA VAL A 312 9.42 -8.35 11.28
C VAL A 312 10.86 -8.78 11.48
N ILE A 313 11.51 -9.28 10.43
CA ILE A 313 12.82 -9.92 10.50
C ILE A 313 13.95 -8.90 10.31
N GLY A 314 14.77 -8.74 11.36
CA GLY A 314 16.11 -8.15 11.28
C GLY A 314 16.20 -6.74 10.68
N GLN A 315 15.20 -5.89 10.91
CA GLN A 315 15.10 -4.58 10.27
C GLN A 315 16.18 -3.60 10.75
N LYS A 316 16.73 -2.82 9.81
CA LYS A 316 17.70 -1.75 10.03
C LYS A 316 17.22 -0.46 9.38
N PHE A 317 17.60 0.68 9.95
CA PHE A 317 17.22 2.01 9.48
C PHE A 317 18.43 2.72 8.87
N TYR A 318 18.65 2.59 7.58
CA TYR A 318 19.79 3.21 6.90
C TYR A 318 19.47 4.61 6.36
N ASN A 319 18.24 4.82 5.90
CA ASN A 319 17.78 6.05 5.25
C ASN A 319 16.27 6.26 5.48
N GLU A 320 15.72 7.28 4.81
CA GLU A 320 14.29 7.62 4.86
C GLU A 320 13.41 6.49 4.35
N GLU A 321 13.73 5.91 3.19
CA GLU A 321 12.95 4.83 2.59
C GLU A 321 12.88 3.60 3.51
N GLU A 322 13.98 3.24 4.18
CA GLU A 322 13.99 2.13 5.15
C GLU A 322 13.09 2.41 6.36
N ARG A 323 12.92 3.67 6.76
CA ARG A 323 11.95 4.04 7.79
C ARG A 323 10.52 3.90 7.30
N CYS A 324 10.22 4.32 6.07
CA CYS A 324 8.92 4.11 5.44
C CYS A 324 8.60 2.62 5.29
N ILE A 325 9.57 1.80 4.84
CA ILE A 325 9.44 0.34 4.76
C ILE A 325 9.16 -0.25 6.15
N SER A 326 9.85 0.21 7.17
CA SER A 326 9.66 -0.23 8.56
C SER A 326 8.29 0.20 9.12
N TYR A 327 7.84 1.41 8.79
CA TYR A 327 6.50 1.87 9.14
C TYR A 327 5.41 1.02 8.47
N VAL A 328 5.58 0.71 7.19
CA VAL A 328 4.69 -0.22 6.48
C VAL A 328 4.67 -1.57 7.18
N ALA A 329 5.82 -2.16 7.50
CA ALA A 329 5.91 -3.45 8.18
C ALA A 329 5.18 -3.45 9.53
N ALA A 330 5.43 -2.46 10.38
CA ALA A 330 4.81 -2.34 11.69
C ALA A 330 3.29 -2.19 11.60
N THR A 331 2.79 -1.39 10.64
CA THR A 331 1.37 -1.12 10.46
C THR A 331 0.59 -2.28 9.81
N ARG A 332 1.24 -3.39 9.47
CA ARG A 332 0.55 -4.63 9.03
C ARG A 332 -0.07 -5.40 10.20
N ALA A 333 0.44 -5.22 11.43
CA ALA A 333 -0.01 -5.92 12.61
C ALA A 333 -1.29 -5.32 13.20
N LYS A 334 -2.26 -6.18 13.57
CA LYS A 334 -3.49 -5.77 14.27
C LYS A 334 -3.33 -5.85 15.79
N GLU A 335 -2.81 -6.96 16.30
CA GLU A 335 -2.85 -7.32 17.72
C GLU A 335 -1.48 -7.58 18.33
N LEU A 336 -0.56 -8.18 17.57
CA LEU A 336 0.79 -8.50 18.03
C LEU A 336 1.82 -8.13 16.96
N LEU A 337 2.83 -7.36 17.36
CA LEU A 337 4.03 -7.07 16.58
C LEU A 337 5.25 -7.62 17.31
N ILE A 338 6.00 -8.49 16.65
CA ILE A 338 7.32 -8.94 17.08
C ILE A 338 8.34 -8.28 16.17
N TRP A 339 9.09 -7.35 16.72
CA TRP A 339 10.13 -6.61 16.01
C TRP A 339 11.50 -7.20 16.32
N THR A 340 12.14 -7.83 15.34
CA THR A 340 13.44 -8.42 15.60
C THR A 340 14.58 -7.50 15.12
N LYS A 341 15.61 -7.38 15.96
CA LYS A 341 16.88 -6.76 15.60
C LYS A 341 17.81 -7.82 15.00
N PRO A 342 18.72 -7.44 14.09
CA PRO A 342 19.73 -8.38 13.61
C PRO A 342 20.49 -8.97 14.79
N ALA A 343 20.74 -10.29 14.75
CA ALA A 343 21.59 -10.92 15.76
C ALA A 343 22.96 -10.22 15.80
N LYS A 344 23.46 -9.91 16.97
CA LYS A 344 24.82 -9.38 17.13
C LYS A 344 25.79 -10.42 16.57
N LYS A 345 26.66 -10.02 15.64
CA LYS A 345 27.75 -10.89 15.21
C LYS A 345 28.50 -11.31 16.48
N LYS A 346 28.52 -12.61 16.81
CA LYS A 346 29.48 -13.12 17.80
C LYS A 346 30.84 -12.62 17.33
N LYS A 347 31.52 -11.79 18.13
CA LYS A 347 32.94 -11.52 17.89
C LYS A 347 33.62 -12.91 17.76
N LYS A 348 34.28 -13.16 16.63
CA LYS A 348 35.22 -14.26 16.56
C LYS A 348 36.17 -14.02 17.72
N ILE A 349 36.15 -14.91 18.69
CA ILE A 349 37.21 -14.98 19.69
C ILE A 349 38.39 -15.44 18.86
N ASP A 350 39.36 -14.54 18.65
CA ASP A 350 40.64 -14.93 18.10
C ASP A 350 41.18 -16.00 19.04
N VAL A 351 41.32 -17.21 18.50
CA VAL A 351 41.97 -18.32 19.21
C VAL A 351 43.39 -17.87 19.43
N VAL A 352 43.72 -17.51 20.67
CA VAL A 352 45.11 -17.26 21.07
C VAL A 352 45.82 -18.57 20.92
N ASN A 353 46.63 -18.70 19.87
CA ASN A 353 47.59 -19.80 19.76
C ASN A 353 48.59 -19.64 20.89
N TRP A 354 48.59 -20.57 21.82
CA TRP A 354 49.69 -20.77 22.77
C TRP A 354 50.74 -21.60 22.04
N GLU A 355 51.79 -20.96 21.53
CA GLU A 355 53.07 -21.60 21.30
C GLU A 355 53.87 -21.66 22.63
#